data_485cd8f804bf18c91675b6440434b1bb
#
_entry.id   485cd8f804bf18c91675b6440434b1bb
#
_cell.length_a   1.000
_cell.length_b   1.000
_cell.length_c   1.000
_cell.angle_alpha   90.00
_cell.angle_beta   90.00
_cell.angle_gamma   90.00
#
_symmetry.space_group_name_H-M   'P 1'
#
loop_
_entity.id
_entity.type
_entity.pdbx_description
1 polymer ?
#
loop_
_entity_poly.entity_id
_entity_poly.type
_entity_poly.pdbx_seq_one_letter_code
_entity_poly.pdbx_strand_id
1 'polypeptide(L)'
;MRKILRVLISLRMVVACLAILMVLVFWGTLHQVKFGLFAAQEKFFYSWVFLQYGWIPLPGAQLVLCVLFINLTASMLFRFRFGWRQAGIIMIHLGLMLLLTGGWYTHQFGEESYLALVEGEGSNVTSDYREWELALSRTLDEEREITAFDTRGTEAGTLFRAETYGLEIEADTYHVHCQAFRGGDVAHVANASNITRLQPAKRKKDPETDIP
;
A
#
# COMPACT_ATOMS: atom_id res chain seq x y z
N MET A 1 34.39 -11.59 -13.46
CA MET A 1 34.17 -10.37 -12.64
C MET A 1 34.25 -9.06 -13.43
N ARG A 2 35.33 -8.75 -14.19
CA ARG A 2 35.48 -7.44 -14.90
C ARG A 2 34.41 -7.15 -15.97
N LYS A 3 33.79 -8.16 -16.61
CA LYS A 3 32.72 -7.96 -17.61
C LYS A 3 31.39 -7.56 -16.96
N ILE A 4 31.02 -8.22 -15.85
CA ILE A 4 29.80 -7.93 -15.10
C ILE A 4 29.84 -6.53 -14.51
N LEU A 5 30.98 -6.13 -13.92
CA LEU A 5 31.16 -4.79 -13.37
C LEU A 5 31.03 -3.70 -14.45
N ARG A 6 31.55 -3.94 -15.65
CA ARG A 6 31.39 -2.99 -16.77
C ARG A 6 29.95 -2.82 -17.22
N VAL A 7 29.14 -3.88 -17.16
CA VAL A 7 27.71 -3.80 -17.46
C VAL A 7 27.00 -3.02 -16.35
N LEU A 8 27.30 -3.34 -15.08
CA LEU A 8 26.69 -2.66 -13.92
C LEU A 8 26.98 -1.15 -13.87
N ILE A 9 28.14 -0.69 -14.37
CA ILE A 9 28.52 0.74 -14.39
C ILE A 9 28.12 1.41 -15.72
N SER A 10 27.37 0.73 -16.56
CA SER A 10 27.06 1.22 -17.91
C SER A 10 25.93 2.24 -17.90
N LEU A 11 26.15 3.39 -18.55
CA LEU A 11 25.10 4.39 -18.80
C LEU A 11 23.94 3.81 -19.64
N ARG A 12 24.23 2.84 -20.52
CA ARG A 12 23.19 2.18 -21.32
C ARG A 12 22.17 1.45 -20.45
N MET A 13 22.63 0.86 -19.34
CA MET A 13 21.77 0.20 -18.37
C MET A 13 20.84 1.18 -17.67
N VAL A 14 21.35 2.36 -17.30
CA VAL A 14 20.52 3.42 -16.71
C VAL A 14 19.44 3.85 -17.70
N VAL A 15 19.80 4.13 -18.95
CA VAL A 15 18.84 4.53 -19.99
C VAL A 15 17.78 3.44 -20.23
N ALA A 16 18.17 2.17 -20.26
CA ALA A 16 17.24 1.05 -20.39
C ALA A 16 16.28 0.97 -19.19
N CYS A 17 16.79 1.09 -17.96
CA CYS A 17 15.95 1.11 -16.76
C CYS A 17 14.96 2.28 -16.78
N LEU A 18 15.40 3.48 -17.14
CA LEU A 18 14.52 4.64 -17.24
C LEU A 18 13.45 4.48 -18.32
N ALA A 19 13.80 3.88 -19.47
CA ALA A 19 12.83 3.57 -20.52
C ALA A 19 11.77 2.56 -20.03
N ILE A 20 12.18 1.52 -19.31
CA ILE A 20 11.27 0.55 -18.71
C ILE A 20 10.37 1.24 -17.68
N LEU A 21 10.90 2.07 -16.78
CA LEU A 21 10.11 2.82 -15.81
C LEU A 21 9.09 3.73 -16.50
N MET A 22 9.47 4.41 -17.57
CA MET A 22 8.55 5.24 -18.35
C MET A 22 7.37 4.42 -18.90
N VAL A 23 7.64 3.22 -19.44
CA VAL A 23 6.60 2.31 -19.93
C VAL A 23 5.72 1.81 -18.78
N LEU A 24 6.30 1.48 -17.63
CA LEU A 24 5.55 1.04 -16.43
C LEU A 24 4.63 2.14 -15.91
N VAL A 25 5.12 3.39 -15.83
CA VAL A 25 4.30 4.54 -15.42
C VAL A 25 3.15 4.76 -16.40
N PHE A 26 3.43 4.72 -17.71
CA PHE A 26 2.39 4.87 -18.72
C PHE A 26 1.32 3.78 -18.62
N TRP A 27 1.73 2.51 -18.52
CA TRP A 27 0.78 1.40 -18.34
C TRP A 27 0.05 1.45 -17.01
N GLY A 28 0.75 1.81 -15.93
CA GLY A 28 0.15 2.00 -14.61
C GLY A 28 -0.95 3.06 -14.66
N THR A 29 -0.70 4.20 -15.32
CA THR A 29 -1.70 5.27 -15.50
C THR A 29 -2.93 4.80 -16.29
N LEU A 30 -2.72 4.05 -17.37
CA LEU A 30 -3.86 3.47 -18.12
C LEU A 30 -4.63 2.42 -17.32
N HIS A 31 -3.93 1.63 -16.51
CA HIS A 31 -4.54 0.62 -15.65
C HIS A 31 -5.35 1.25 -14.53
N GLN A 32 -4.84 2.32 -13.94
CA GLN A 32 -5.47 3.09 -12.87
C GLN A 32 -6.88 3.58 -13.25
N VAL A 33 -7.07 4.04 -14.51
CA VAL A 33 -8.39 4.50 -15.00
C VAL A 33 -9.47 3.43 -14.90
N LYS A 34 -9.10 2.15 -15.08
CA LYS A 34 -10.06 1.02 -15.09
C LYS A 34 -10.17 0.28 -13.76
N PHE A 35 -9.09 0.26 -12.99
CA PHE A 35 -8.94 -0.65 -11.85
C PHE A 35 -8.59 0.08 -10.55
N GLY A 36 -8.48 1.40 -10.59
CA GLY A 36 -8.11 2.23 -9.46
C GLY A 36 -6.61 2.32 -9.22
N LEU A 37 -6.25 3.33 -8.43
CA LEU A 37 -4.86 3.66 -8.11
C LEU A 37 -4.15 2.51 -7.38
N PHE A 38 -4.81 1.96 -6.37
CA PHE A 38 -4.24 0.90 -5.54
C PHE A 38 -3.87 -0.35 -6.35
N ALA A 39 -4.80 -0.82 -7.22
CA ALA A 39 -4.54 -1.99 -8.07
C ALA A 39 -3.40 -1.75 -9.08
N ALA A 40 -3.24 -0.51 -9.55
CA ALA A 40 -2.13 -0.14 -10.42
C ALA A 40 -0.80 -0.12 -9.65
N GLN A 41 -0.79 0.44 -8.44
CA GLN A 41 0.40 0.47 -7.59
C GLN A 41 0.85 -0.95 -7.22
N GLU A 42 -0.06 -1.80 -6.74
CA GLU A 42 0.25 -3.18 -6.37
C GLU A 42 0.83 -3.97 -7.54
N LYS A 43 0.21 -3.87 -8.73
CA LYS A 43 0.62 -4.64 -9.90
C LYS A 43 1.93 -4.17 -10.51
N PHE A 44 2.11 -2.86 -10.74
CA PHE A 44 3.24 -2.34 -11.51
C PHE A 44 4.37 -1.80 -10.65
N PHE A 45 4.06 -1.24 -9.47
CA PHE A 45 5.03 -0.53 -8.65
C PHE A 45 5.50 -1.33 -7.44
N TYR A 46 4.63 -2.12 -6.80
CA TYR A 46 4.96 -2.92 -5.61
C TYR A 46 5.32 -4.37 -5.93
N SER A 47 5.32 -4.75 -7.20
CA SER A 47 5.75 -6.07 -7.64
C SER A 47 7.20 -6.10 -8.09
N TRP A 48 7.88 -7.21 -7.85
CA TRP A 48 9.19 -7.49 -8.43
C TRP A 48 9.08 -7.93 -9.89
N VAL A 49 8.14 -8.81 -10.15
CA VAL A 49 7.80 -9.33 -11.48
C VAL A 49 6.29 -9.52 -11.51
N PHE A 50 5.66 -9.07 -12.56
CA PHE A 50 4.24 -9.30 -12.76
C PHE A 50 3.97 -10.00 -14.09
N LEU A 51 2.87 -10.76 -14.14
CA LEU A 51 2.44 -11.42 -15.36
C LEU A 51 1.49 -10.52 -16.14
N GLN A 52 1.91 -10.09 -17.32
CA GLN A 52 1.03 -9.39 -18.24
C GLN A 52 0.30 -10.41 -19.11
N TYR A 53 -1.01 -10.25 -19.24
CA TYR A 53 -1.91 -11.23 -19.91
C TYR A 53 -1.85 -12.66 -19.33
N GLY A 54 -1.33 -12.84 -18.11
CA GLY A 54 -1.27 -14.14 -17.44
C GLY A 54 -0.08 -15.03 -17.80
N TRP A 55 0.72 -14.67 -18.81
CA TRP A 55 1.82 -15.53 -19.31
C TRP A 55 3.13 -14.80 -19.61
N ILE A 56 3.13 -13.48 -19.80
CA ILE A 56 4.36 -12.71 -20.07
C ILE A 56 4.91 -12.17 -18.76
N PRO A 57 6.06 -12.65 -18.25
CA PRO A 57 6.70 -12.06 -17.07
C PRO A 57 7.37 -10.75 -17.47
N LEU A 58 6.98 -9.67 -16.82
CA LEU A 58 7.58 -8.35 -16.98
C LEU A 58 8.17 -7.87 -15.66
N PRO A 59 9.27 -7.12 -15.70
CA PRO A 59 9.86 -6.57 -14.48
C PRO A 59 8.95 -5.48 -13.90
N GLY A 60 8.68 -5.56 -12.61
CA GLY A 60 8.00 -4.50 -11.87
C GLY A 60 8.97 -3.36 -11.51
N ALA A 61 8.41 -2.24 -11.08
CA ALA A 61 9.21 -1.05 -10.75
C ALA A 61 10.20 -1.31 -9.60
N GLN A 62 9.85 -2.13 -8.61
CA GLN A 62 10.77 -2.50 -7.52
C GLN A 62 12.05 -3.14 -8.04
N LEU A 63 11.95 -4.09 -8.96
CA LEU A 63 13.12 -4.73 -9.57
C LEU A 63 13.96 -3.73 -10.34
N VAL A 64 13.31 -2.89 -11.15
CA VAL A 64 14.02 -1.89 -11.99
C VAL A 64 14.72 -0.85 -11.12
N LEU A 65 14.05 -0.35 -10.05
CA LEU A 65 14.64 0.58 -9.10
C LEU A 65 15.80 -0.03 -8.31
N CYS A 66 15.70 -1.31 -7.92
CA CYS A 66 16.80 -2.04 -7.28
C CYS A 66 18.02 -2.13 -8.20
N VAL A 67 17.83 -2.51 -9.46
CA VAL A 67 18.89 -2.56 -10.47
C VAL A 67 19.52 -1.19 -10.68
N LEU A 68 18.71 -0.13 -10.71
CA LEU A 68 19.15 1.24 -10.87
C LEU A 68 19.95 1.71 -9.64
N PHE A 69 19.55 1.36 -8.44
CA PHE A 69 20.26 1.63 -7.19
C PHE A 69 21.63 0.93 -7.16
N ILE A 70 21.69 -0.34 -7.56
CA ILE A 70 22.94 -1.10 -7.67
C ILE A 70 23.88 -0.44 -8.70
N ASN A 71 23.34 -0.05 -9.86
CA ASN A 71 24.12 0.66 -10.89
C ASN A 71 24.68 1.98 -10.36
N LEU A 72 23.85 2.78 -9.68
CA LEU A 72 24.21 4.07 -9.10
C LEU A 72 25.34 3.92 -8.07
N THR A 73 25.16 2.96 -7.14
CA THR A 73 26.15 2.63 -6.09
C THR A 73 27.46 2.15 -6.72
N ALA A 74 27.41 1.21 -7.68
CA ALA A 74 28.57 0.70 -8.35
C ALA A 74 29.31 1.80 -9.13
N SER A 75 28.58 2.69 -9.79
CA SER A 75 29.16 3.83 -10.50
C SER A 75 29.88 4.79 -9.55
N MET A 76 29.27 5.04 -8.38
CA MET A 76 29.85 5.91 -7.37
C MET A 76 31.15 5.34 -6.78
N LEU A 77 31.17 4.02 -6.48
CA LEU A 77 32.33 3.38 -5.88
C LEU A 77 33.49 3.16 -6.87
N PHE A 78 33.18 2.84 -8.13
CA PHE A 78 34.21 2.37 -9.07
C PHE A 78 34.54 3.33 -10.19
N ARG A 79 33.67 4.29 -10.48
CA ARG A 79 33.85 5.22 -11.61
C ARG A 79 34.23 6.62 -11.20
N PHE A 80 33.73 7.13 -10.06
CA PHE A 80 34.02 8.49 -9.63
C PHE A 80 35.33 8.57 -8.87
N ARG A 81 36.10 9.63 -9.19
CA ARG A 81 37.25 10.04 -8.40
C ARG A 81 36.79 11.11 -7.43
N PHE A 82 36.96 10.84 -6.14
CA PHE A 82 36.60 11.80 -5.10
C PHE A 82 37.55 13.02 -5.18
N GLY A 83 37.01 14.17 -5.52
CA GLY A 83 37.73 15.42 -5.62
C GLY A 83 36.79 16.62 -5.74
N TRP A 84 37.24 17.78 -5.33
CA TRP A 84 36.46 19.02 -5.32
C TRP A 84 35.83 19.37 -6.68
N ARG A 85 36.50 19.03 -7.79
CA ARG A 85 36.00 19.29 -9.15
C ARG A 85 34.79 18.42 -9.52
N GLN A 86 34.56 17.32 -8.81
CA GLN A 86 33.44 16.38 -9.04
C GLN A 86 32.40 16.42 -7.92
N ALA A 87 32.54 17.33 -6.97
CA ALA A 87 31.66 17.42 -5.80
C ALA A 87 30.17 17.53 -6.19
N GLY A 88 29.84 18.33 -7.21
CA GLY A 88 28.45 18.49 -7.67
C GLY A 88 27.84 17.19 -8.20
N ILE A 89 28.62 16.42 -9.00
CA ILE A 89 28.15 15.13 -9.53
C ILE A 89 27.97 14.12 -8.40
N ILE A 90 28.90 14.08 -7.46
CA ILE A 90 28.84 13.20 -6.28
C ILE A 90 27.61 13.56 -5.43
N MET A 91 27.33 14.85 -5.22
CA MET A 91 26.18 15.30 -4.45
C MET A 91 24.85 14.88 -5.10
N ILE A 92 24.71 15.00 -6.42
CA ILE A 92 23.52 14.56 -7.15
C ILE A 92 23.32 13.04 -6.98
N HIS A 93 24.38 12.24 -7.12
CA HIS A 93 24.30 10.79 -6.97
C HIS A 93 23.94 10.38 -5.55
N LEU A 94 24.52 11.04 -4.53
CA LEU A 94 24.15 10.83 -3.14
C LEU A 94 22.70 11.21 -2.87
N GLY A 95 22.22 12.32 -3.42
CA GLY A 95 20.81 12.73 -3.32
C GLY A 95 19.87 11.70 -3.92
N LEU A 96 20.20 11.16 -5.09
CA LEU A 96 19.41 10.09 -5.72
C LEU A 96 19.43 8.79 -4.91
N MET A 97 20.59 8.41 -4.36
CA MET A 97 20.68 7.25 -3.48
C MET A 97 19.83 7.42 -2.22
N LEU A 98 19.87 8.60 -1.62
CA LEU A 98 19.06 8.93 -0.45
C LEU A 98 17.56 8.89 -0.78
N LEU A 99 17.16 9.43 -1.93
CA LEU A 99 15.78 9.38 -2.42
C LEU A 99 15.28 7.94 -2.59
N LEU A 100 16.08 7.09 -3.26
CA LEU A 100 15.69 5.69 -3.49
C LEU A 100 15.64 4.89 -2.18
N THR A 101 16.60 5.12 -1.27
CA THR A 101 16.63 4.46 0.03
C THR A 101 15.46 4.93 0.91
N GLY A 102 15.18 6.24 0.92
CA GLY A 102 14.06 6.82 1.64
C GLY A 102 12.71 6.29 1.12
N GLY A 103 12.53 6.24 -0.20
CA GLY A 103 11.33 5.67 -0.80
C GLY A 103 11.13 4.19 -0.46
N TRP A 104 12.21 3.40 -0.47
CA TRP A 104 12.15 2.01 -0.02
C TRP A 104 11.81 1.89 1.47
N TYR A 105 12.42 2.73 2.32
CA TYR A 105 12.14 2.76 3.76
C TYR A 105 10.68 3.11 4.03
N THR A 106 10.16 4.16 3.39
CA THR A 106 8.76 4.56 3.53
C THR A 106 7.80 3.46 3.05
N HIS A 107 8.15 2.77 1.96
CA HIS A 107 7.34 1.64 1.49
C HIS A 107 7.25 0.48 2.49
N GLN A 108 8.34 0.22 3.26
CA GLN A 108 8.38 -0.88 4.23
C GLN A 108 7.75 -0.53 5.58
N PHE A 109 7.89 0.73 6.02
CA PHE A 109 7.57 1.18 7.38
C PHE A 109 6.56 2.32 7.42
N GLY A 110 6.12 2.82 6.27
CA GLY A 110 5.12 3.88 6.20
C GLY A 110 3.73 3.33 6.48
N GLU A 111 3.03 3.97 7.41
CA GLU A 111 1.60 3.79 7.66
C GLU A 111 0.85 4.99 7.09
N GLU A 112 -0.17 4.73 6.28
CA GLU A 112 -0.97 5.76 5.65
C GLU A 112 -2.38 5.70 6.19
N SER A 113 -2.83 6.80 6.81
CA SER A 113 -4.19 6.94 7.29
C SER A 113 -4.81 8.24 6.77
N TYR A 114 -6.12 8.32 6.75
CA TYR A 114 -6.85 9.52 6.38
C TYR A 114 -7.76 9.99 7.51
N LEU A 115 -7.97 11.29 7.56
CA LEU A 115 -8.89 11.95 8.48
C LEU A 115 -10.00 12.60 7.67
N ALA A 116 -11.21 12.04 7.74
CA ALA A 116 -12.38 12.63 7.11
C ALA A 116 -13.00 13.67 8.06
N LEU A 117 -13.04 14.94 7.64
CA LEU A 117 -13.63 16.04 8.41
C LEU A 117 -14.72 16.73 7.61
N VAL A 118 -15.81 17.01 8.25
CA VAL A 118 -16.84 17.92 7.74
C VAL A 118 -16.51 19.34 8.23
N GLU A 119 -16.85 20.37 7.45
CA GLU A 119 -16.59 21.75 7.80
C GLU A 119 -17.25 22.10 9.15
N GLY A 120 -16.45 22.58 10.09
CA GLY A 120 -16.89 22.92 11.44
C GLY A 120 -16.78 21.78 12.46
N GLU A 121 -16.40 20.59 12.05
CA GLU A 121 -16.16 19.45 12.96
C GLU A 121 -14.66 19.20 13.18
N GLY A 122 -14.36 18.58 14.31
CA GLY A 122 -13.01 18.11 14.64
C GLY A 122 -13.05 16.61 14.99
N SER A 123 -12.00 15.88 14.65
CA SER A 123 -11.83 14.48 15.05
C SER A 123 -10.39 14.21 15.46
N ASN A 124 -10.19 13.36 16.42
CA ASN A 124 -8.90 12.82 16.84
C ASN A 124 -8.69 11.37 16.38
N VAL A 125 -9.58 10.87 15.50
CA VAL A 125 -9.56 9.50 14.99
C VAL A 125 -9.24 9.52 13.51
N THR A 126 -8.20 8.81 13.11
CA THR A 126 -7.82 8.57 11.72
C THR A 126 -8.24 7.16 11.30
N SER A 127 -8.55 6.96 10.04
CA SER A 127 -8.87 5.66 9.46
C SER A 127 -7.75 5.20 8.54
N ASP A 128 -7.35 3.95 8.65
CA ASP A 128 -6.37 3.34 7.76
C ASP A 128 -7.02 2.91 6.45
N TYR A 129 -6.29 3.01 5.33
CA TYR A 129 -6.76 2.58 4.01
C TYR A 129 -6.72 1.07 3.80
N ARG A 130 -5.95 0.35 4.59
CA ARG A 130 -5.60 -1.05 4.32
C ARG A 130 -5.97 -1.99 5.44
N GLU A 131 -6.11 -1.47 6.63
CA GLU A 131 -6.34 -2.24 7.84
C GLU A 131 -7.75 -1.99 8.37
N TRP A 132 -8.36 -3.04 8.88
CA TRP A 132 -9.68 -2.98 9.48
C TRP A 132 -9.53 -3.21 10.98
N GLU A 133 -10.29 -2.47 11.73
CA GLU A 133 -10.35 -2.57 13.18
C GLU A 133 -11.78 -2.89 13.61
N LEU A 134 -11.91 -3.70 14.67
CA LEU A 134 -13.17 -3.85 15.37
C LEU A 134 -13.23 -2.75 16.43
N ALA A 135 -14.02 -1.70 16.20
CA ALA A 135 -14.17 -0.60 17.14
C ALA A 135 -15.48 -0.70 17.91
N LEU A 136 -15.36 -0.72 19.23
CA LEU A 136 -16.48 -0.57 20.15
C LEU A 136 -16.54 0.88 20.59
N SER A 137 -17.67 1.55 20.38
CA SER A 137 -17.85 2.93 20.80
C SER A 137 -19.00 3.07 21.79
N ARG A 138 -18.78 3.87 22.83
CA ARG A 138 -19.78 4.26 23.82
C ARG A 138 -19.79 5.78 23.92
N THR A 139 -20.97 6.37 23.90
CA THR A 139 -21.14 7.80 24.11
C THR A 139 -21.53 8.04 25.56
N LEU A 140 -20.75 8.82 26.29
CA LEU A 140 -20.97 9.25 27.66
C LEU A 140 -20.93 10.77 27.67
N ASP A 141 -22.06 11.43 27.97
CA ASP A 141 -22.17 12.89 28.21
C ASP A 141 -21.60 13.75 27.11
N GLU A 142 -21.45 13.65 25.97
CA GLU A 142 -20.78 14.38 24.86
C GLU A 142 -19.40 13.85 24.49
N GLU A 143 -18.80 12.96 25.27
CA GLU A 143 -17.56 12.29 24.93
C GLU A 143 -17.84 10.89 24.33
N ARG A 144 -17.10 10.55 23.29
CA ARG A 144 -17.16 9.23 22.65
C ARG A 144 -15.89 8.45 23.01
N GLU A 145 -16.07 7.43 23.83
CA GLU A 145 -15.01 6.49 24.15
C GLU A 145 -14.98 5.39 23.08
N ILE A 146 -13.81 5.13 22.50
CA ILE A 146 -13.62 4.12 21.47
C ILE A 146 -12.55 3.14 21.94
N THR A 147 -12.88 1.86 21.94
CA THR A 147 -11.91 0.76 22.11
C THR A 147 -11.78 0.02 20.79
N ALA A 148 -10.61 0.08 20.17
CA ALA A 148 -10.32 -0.55 18.89
C ALA A 148 -9.47 -1.80 19.10
N PHE A 149 -9.78 -2.86 18.34
CA PHE A 149 -9.04 -4.11 18.28
C PHE A 149 -8.51 -4.34 16.88
N ASP A 150 -7.24 -4.70 16.80
CA ASP A 150 -6.62 -5.09 15.53
C ASP A 150 -7.22 -6.42 15.05
N THR A 151 -7.72 -6.42 13.82
CA THR A 151 -8.31 -7.62 13.20
C THR A 151 -7.35 -8.38 12.30
N ARG A 152 -6.07 -8.00 12.26
CA ARG A 152 -5.05 -8.72 11.49
C ARG A 152 -4.88 -10.14 12.02
N GLY A 153 -5.01 -11.11 11.12
CA GLY A 153 -4.88 -12.53 11.51
C GLY A 153 -6.05 -13.09 12.33
N THR A 154 -7.20 -12.39 12.35
CA THR A 154 -8.40 -12.91 13.00
C THR A 154 -8.91 -14.16 12.28
N GLU A 155 -9.05 -15.24 13.02
CA GLU A 155 -9.62 -16.51 12.58
C GLU A 155 -10.89 -16.81 13.37
N ALA A 156 -11.66 -17.79 12.93
CA ALA A 156 -12.82 -18.26 13.68
C ALA A 156 -12.40 -18.73 15.08
N GLY A 157 -13.13 -18.28 16.12
CA GLY A 157 -12.83 -18.53 17.53
C GLY A 157 -11.89 -17.52 18.17
N THR A 158 -11.44 -16.46 17.46
CA THR A 158 -10.65 -15.37 18.06
C THR A 158 -11.52 -14.59 19.05
N LEU A 159 -11.02 -14.42 20.28
CA LEU A 159 -11.69 -13.69 21.36
C LEU A 159 -11.12 -12.28 21.53
N PHE A 160 -11.97 -11.27 21.39
CA PHE A 160 -11.67 -9.87 21.70
C PHE A 160 -12.27 -9.54 23.08
N ARG A 161 -11.43 -9.13 24.02
CA ARG A 161 -11.87 -8.76 25.37
C ARG A 161 -11.88 -7.26 25.53
N ALA A 162 -13.05 -6.70 25.69
CA ALA A 162 -13.24 -5.30 26.02
C ALA A 162 -13.43 -5.16 27.52
N GLU A 163 -12.34 -5.12 28.29
CA GLU A 163 -12.36 -5.06 29.76
C GLU A 163 -13.14 -3.85 30.26
N THR A 164 -13.01 -2.70 29.58
CA THR A 164 -13.74 -1.46 29.90
C THR A 164 -15.26 -1.63 29.87
N TYR A 165 -15.77 -2.54 29.04
CA TYR A 165 -17.20 -2.77 28.86
C TYR A 165 -17.68 -4.08 29.51
N GLY A 166 -16.76 -4.89 30.02
CA GLY A 166 -17.06 -6.24 30.52
C GLY A 166 -17.61 -7.17 29.45
N LEU A 167 -17.22 -6.96 28.20
CA LEU A 167 -17.68 -7.71 27.03
C LEU A 167 -16.56 -8.60 26.47
N GLU A 168 -16.93 -9.82 26.12
CA GLU A 168 -16.13 -10.72 25.31
C GLU A 168 -16.83 -10.93 23.98
N ILE A 169 -16.10 -10.73 22.87
CA ILE A 169 -16.60 -10.89 21.52
C ILE A 169 -15.82 -12.03 20.87
N GLU A 170 -16.51 -13.08 20.49
CA GLU A 170 -15.95 -14.20 19.75
C GLU A 170 -16.22 -14.02 18.25
N ALA A 171 -15.17 -14.08 17.43
CA ALA A 171 -15.31 -14.05 15.99
C ALA A 171 -15.71 -15.46 15.49
N ASP A 172 -16.97 -15.65 15.13
CA ASP A 172 -17.46 -16.90 14.54
C ASP A 172 -16.89 -17.07 13.11
N THR A 173 -16.99 -16.02 12.30
CA THR A 173 -16.40 -15.97 10.96
C THR A 173 -15.85 -14.57 10.67
N TYR A 174 -14.69 -14.51 10.05
CA TYR A 174 -14.09 -13.25 9.63
C TYR A 174 -13.74 -13.28 8.14
N HIS A 175 -14.20 -12.27 7.42
CA HIS A 175 -13.88 -12.08 6.01
C HIS A 175 -13.46 -10.64 5.78
N VAL A 176 -12.23 -10.41 5.36
CA VAL A 176 -11.70 -9.06 5.03
C VAL A 176 -12.55 -8.37 3.97
N HIS A 177 -13.08 -9.14 3.01
CA HIS A 177 -13.99 -8.64 1.99
C HIS A 177 -15.21 -9.58 1.91
N CYS A 178 -16.39 -9.05 2.17
CA CYS A 178 -17.62 -9.82 2.07
C CYS A 178 -18.72 -8.99 1.43
N GLN A 179 -19.70 -9.68 0.83
CA GLN A 179 -20.98 -9.11 0.44
C GLN A 179 -22.02 -9.52 1.45
N ALA A 180 -22.73 -8.53 1.98
CA ALA A 180 -23.83 -8.74 2.90
C ALA A 180 -25.13 -8.90 2.11
N PHE A 181 -25.83 -10.01 2.33
CA PHE A 181 -27.17 -10.25 1.80
C PHE A 181 -28.18 -10.08 2.92
N ARG A 182 -29.18 -9.26 2.67
CA ARG A 182 -30.27 -9.00 3.60
C ARG A 182 -31.48 -9.83 3.25
N GLY A 183 -32.17 -10.29 4.28
CA GLY A 183 -33.48 -10.91 4.13
C GLY A 183 -34.56 -9.84 4.14
N GLY A 184 -35.25 -9.66 2.98
CA GLY A 184 -36.34 -8.71 2.86
C GLY A 184 -35.98 -7.36 2.26
N ASP A 185 -36.91 -6.78 1.52
CA ASP A 185 -36.84 -5.49 0.83
C ASP A 185 -36.26 -4.40 1.71
N VAL A 186 -35.08 -3.87 1.38
CA VAL A 186 -34.57 -2.73 2.12
C VAL A 186 -33.62 -1.79 1.48
N ALA A 187 -34.01 -0.57 1.46
CA ALA A 187 -33.18 0.61 1.43
C ALA A 187 -32.62 0.90 2.84
N HIS A 188 -31.33 1.19 2.91
CA HIS A 188 -30.58 1.76 4.05
C HIS A 188 -29.93 0.81 5.07
N VAL A 189 -28.59 0.88 5.06
CA VAL A 189 -27.65 0.17 5.92
C VAL A 189 -27.50 0.91 7.26
N ALA A 190 -28.43 0.81 8.15
CA ALA A 190 -28.24 1.36 9.49
C ALA A 190 -28.24 0.32 10.63
N ASN A 191 -28.64 -0.93 10.36
CA ASN A 191 -28.66 -1.97 11.39
C ASN A 191 -28.17 -3.31 10.87
N ALA A 192 -27.11 -3.82 11.45
CA ALA A 192 -26.54 -5.14 11.17
C ALA A 192 -27.52 -6.30 11.44
N SER A 193 -28.60 -6.05 12.22
CA SER A 193 -29.62 -7.04 12.60
C SER A 193 -30.39 -7.67 11.43
N ASN A 194 -30.34 -7.08 10.24
CA ASN A 194 -31.04 -7.60 9.05
C ASN A 194 -30.12 -8.34 8.08
N ILE A 195 -28.86 -8.55 8.43
CA ILE A 195 -27.93 -9.33 7.60
C ILE A 195 -28.22 -10.81 7.86
N THR A 196 -28.67 -11.52 6.83
CA THR A 196 -28.98 -12.95 6.92
C THR A 196 -27.86 -13.85 6.41
N ARG A 197 -26.97 -13.32 5.59
CA ARG A 197 -25.87 -14.08 5.00
C ARG A 197 -24.71 -13.18 4.60
N LEU A 198 -23.49 -13.61 4.96
CA LEU A 198 -22.24 -13.06 4.46
C LEU A 198 -21.64 -14.04 3.46
N GLN A 199 -21.14 -13.53 2.34
CA GLN A 199 -20.36 -14.31 1.39
C GLN A 199 -19.01 -13.67 1.15
N PRO A 200 -17.92 -14.45 1.11
CA PRO A 200 -16.62 -13.93 0.71
C PRO A 200 -16.72 -13.23 -0.64
N ALA A 201 -16.28 -12.00 -0.73
CA ALA A 201 -16.25 -11.22 -1.96
C ALA A 201 -14.82 -11.07 -2.44
N LYS A 202 -14.63 -10.98 -3.76
CA LYS A 202 -13.35 -10.52 -4.29
C LYS A 202 -13.16 -9.07 -3.85
N ARG A 203 -11.95 -8.72 -3.43
CA ARG A 203 -11.58 -7.33 -3.10
C ARG A 203 -12.06 -6.40 -4.19
N LYS A 204 -12.85 -5.37 -3.83
CA LYS A 204 -13.23 -4.33 -4.78
C LYS A 204 -11.99 -3.60 -5.28
N LYS A 205 -12.04 -3.14 -6.50
CA LYS A 205 -10.90 -2.60 -7.24
C LYS A 205 -10.42 -1.24 -6.73
N ASP A 206 -11.24 -0.55 -5.94
CA ASP A 206 -10.95 0.81 -5.49
C ASP A 206 -11.51 1.04 -4.08
N PRO A 207 -10.66 1.16 -3.06
CA PRO A 207 -11.13 1.50 -1.72
C PRO A 207 -11.67 2.94 -1.61
N GLU A 208 -11.31 3.84 -2.53
CA GLU A 208 -11.81 5.22 -2.53
C GLU A 208 -13.28 5.32 -2.96
N THR A 209 -13.83 4.32 -3.65
CA THR A 209 -15.25 4.30 -4.05
C THR A 209 -16.17 3.67 -3.00
N ASP A 210 -15.63 3.15 -1.91
CA ASP A 210 -16.38 2.51 -0.82
C ASP A 210 -16.53 3.40 0.42
N ILE A 211 -16.33 4.69 0.32
CA ILE A 211 -16.67 5.66 1.37
C ILE A 211 -18.20 5.71 1.46
N PRO A 212 -18.78 5.41 2.64
CA PRO A 212 -20.23 5.42 2.86
C PRO A 212 -20.83 6.79 2.70
#